data_8bca22b97a2829d507af0c36290087ad
#
_entry.id   8bca22b97a2829d507af0c36290087ad
#
_cell.length_a   1.000
_cell.length_b   1.000
_cell.length_c   1.000
_cell.angle_alpha   90.00
_cell.angle_beta   90.00
_cell.angle_gamma   90.00
#
_symmetry.space_group_name_H-M   'P 1'
#
loop_
_entity.id
_entity.type
_entity.pdbx_description
1 polymer ?
#
loop_
_entity_poly.entity_id
_entity_poly.type
_entity_poly.pdbx_seq_one_letter_code
_entity_poly.pdbx_strand_id
1 'polypeptide(L)'
;RGNGGGALSEATALTGLFIESGPVVQVRDARGRTRINRDPENDLAYAGPLAVVVDRDSASASEIFAGAIQDYRRGIILGEDTFGKGTVQNLIDLDRYAQDSSVPLGQLKVTIAQFFRVSGASTQHRGVAPDIQIPSAQVINDYGERSLKNALPWDEIDPVEFSSYPEPIQESELSTLRSLHEGRVNLDPDFTYLNGLRAIDQPLAIATKISLLETDRERSRDQRAADQEALIKTLAASHQMTPEISQDILPRDIILIESARILADFTFGNFDGRIVVESGFDSINSNNLTTTPVTPSTTQ
;
A
#
# COMPACT_ATOMS: atom_id res chain seq x y z
N ARG A 1 0.79 -3.35 1.77
CA ARG A 1 1.86 -2.96 0.83
C ARG A 1 2.32 -4.17 0.02
N GLY A 2 2.78 -3.93 -1.21
CA GLY A 2 3.29 -4.97 -2.10
C GLY A 2 2.24 -6.00 -2.54
N ASN A 3 0.96 -5.70 -2.41
CA ASN A 3 -0.12 -6.64 -2.71
C ASN A 3 -0.75 -6.33 -4.07
N GLY A 4 -0.38 -7.09 -5.10
CA GLY A 4 -0.87 -6.95 -6.48
C GLY A 4 -2.36 -7.33 -6.67
N GLY A 5 -3.07 -7.66 -5.61
CA GLY A 5 -4.48 -8.05 -5.64
C GLY A 5 -4.68 -9.55 -5.79
N GLY A 6 -5.89 -9.93 -6.19
CA GLY A 6 -6.32 -11.33 -6.29
C GLY A 6 -7.76 -11.45 -6.75
N ALA A 7 -8.53 -12.31 -6.12
CA ALA A 7 -9.93 -12.54 -6.46
C ALA A 7 -10.83 -11.38 -6.00
N LEU A 8 -11.76 -10.99 -6.85
CA LEU A 8 -12.77 -9.97 -6.56
C LEU A 8 -13.65 -10.35 -5.36
N SER A 9 -14.04 -11.62 -5.28
CA SER A 9 -14.84 -12.15 -4.16
C SER A 9 -14.11 -12.01 -2.83
N GLU A 10 -12.81 -12.29 -2.79
CA GLU A 10 -12.00 -12.18 -1.58
C GLU A 10 -11.88 -10.74 -1.11
N ALA A 11 -11.67 -9.79 -2.03
CA ALA A 11 -11.64 -8.38 -1.67
C ALA A 11 -12.98 -7.90 -1.11
N THR A 12 -14.09 -8.39 -1.69
CA THR A 12 -15.44 -8.07 -1.22
C THR A 12 -15.69 -8.63 0.19
N ALA A 13 -15.39 -9.90 0.41
CA ALA A 13 -15.53 -10.54 1.72
C ALA A 13 -14.60 -9.92 2.78
N LEU A 14 -13.33 -9.61 2.40
CA LEU A 14 -12.40 -8.91 3.31
C LEU A 14 -12.94 -7.54 3.73
N THR A 15 -13.55 -6.79 2.80
CA THR A 15 -14.16 -5.50 3.13
C THR A 15 -15.31 -5.67 4.13
N GLY A 16 -16.13 -6.72 3.98
CA GLY A 16 -17.23 -7.05 4.88
C GLY A 16 -16.82 -7.25 6.34
N LEU A 17 -15.57 -7.66 6.60
CA LEU A 17 -15.07 -7.76 7.99
C LEU A 17 -15.00 -6.41 8.71
N PHE A 18 -15.05 -5.29 7.98
CA PHE A 18 -14.86 -3.93 8.50
C PHE A 18 -16.05 -3.00 8.28
N ILE A 19 -17.04 -3.40 7.47
CA ILE A 19 -18.30 -2.66 7.26
C ILE A 19 -19.47 -3.58 7.60
N GLU A 20 -20.58 -3.03 8.11
CA GLU A 20 -21.73 -3.84 8.50
C GLU A 20 -22.46 -4.44 7.28
N SER A 21 -22.56 -3.67 6.22
CA SER A 21 -23.20 -4.09 4.95
C SER A 21 -23.01 -3.03 3.89
N GLY A 22 -23.31 -3.38 2.64
CA GLY A 22 -23.35 -2.39 1.56
C GLY A 22 -22.57 -2.79 0.31
N PRO A 23 -22.58 -1.92 -0.72
CA PRO A 23 -21.81 -2.14 -1.93
C PRO A 23 -20.32 -1.97 -1.67
N VAL A 24 -19.50 -2.83 -2.25
CA VAL A 24 -18.03 -2.75 -2.15
C VAL A 24 -17.42 -2.24 -3.44
N VAL A 25 -17.93 -2.72 -4.58
CA VAL A 25 -17.39 -2.39 -5.89
C VAL A 25 -18.45 -2.55 -6.97
N GLN A 26 -18.37 -1.75 -8.01
CA GLN A 26 -19.18 -1.86 -9.21
C GLN A 26 -18.35 -2.49 -10.33
N VAL A 27 -18.90 -3.41 -11.09
CA VAL A 27 -18.22 -4.07 -12.22
C VAL A 27 -19.05 -3.90 -13.49
N ARG A 28 -18.49 -3.23 -14.50
CA ARG A 28 -19.12 -3.01 -15.80
C ARG A 28 -18.48 -3.93 -16.85
N ASP A 29 -19.30 -4.78 -17.45
CA ASP A 29 -18.87 -5.70 -18.51
C ASP A 29 -18.71 -4.98 -19.87
N ALA A 30 -18.17 -5.69 -20.87
CA ALA A 30 -17.96 -5.18 -22.23
C ALA A 30 -19.27 -4.80 -22.96
N ARG A 31 -20.43 -5.19 -22.42
CA ARG A 31 -21.76 -4.82 -22.95
C ARG A 31 -22.35 -3.61 -22.26
N GLY A 32 -21.59 -2.97 -21.35
CA GLY A 32 -22.05 -1.81 -20.58
C GLY A 32 -22.96 -2.14 -19.39
N ARG A 33 -23.15 -3.41 -19.04
CA ARG A 33 -23.99 -3.81 -17.90
C ARG A 33 -23.17 -3.71 -16.62
N THR A 34 -23.68 -2.95 -15.67
CA THR A 34 -23.07 -2.80 -14.35
C THR A 34 -23.67 -3.77 -13.34
N ARG A 35 -22.82 -4.47 -12.61
CA ARG A 35 -23.16 -5.31 -11.46
C ARG A 35 -22.53 -4.70 -10.21
N ILE A 36 -23.30 -4.61 -9.14
CA ILE A 36 -22.85 -4.16 -7.84
C ILE A 36 -22.50 -5.39 -7.01
N ASN A 37 -21.25 -5.50 -6.59
CA ASN A 37 -20.81 -6.53 -5.66
C ASN A 37 -20.94 -5.97 -4.24
N ARG A 38 -21.58 -6.74 -3.39
CA ARG A 38 -21.83 -6.43 -1.97
C ARG A 38 -21.22 -7.53 -1.13
N ASP A 39 -20.91 -7.20 0.11
CA ASP A 39 -20.57 -8.21 1.09
C ASP A 39 -21.75 -9.20 1.23
N PRO A 40 -21.49 -10.52 1.14
CA PRO A 40 -22.53 -11.53 1.27
C PRO A 40 -22.98 -11.76 2.73
N GLU A 41 -22.16 -11.35 3.69
CA GLU A 41 -22.39 -11.54 5.13
C GLU A 41 -22.66 -10.19 5.78
N ASN A 42 -23.43 -10.18 6.86
CA ASN A 42 -23.77 -8.95 7.59
C ASN A 42 -23.16 -8.99 9.00
N ASP A 43 -21.95 -9.50 9.13
CA ASP A 43 -21.23 -9.60 10.39
C ASP A 43 -19.95 -8.77 10.40
N LEU A 44 -19.97 -7.73 11.21
CA LEU A 44 -18.81 -6.88 11.43
C LEU A 44 -17.83 -7.61 12.36
N ALA A 45 -16.66 -7.99 11.82
CA ALA A 45 -15.62 -8.65 12.62
C ALA A 45 -14.80 -7.69 13.47
N TYR A 46 -14.61 -6.45 13.00
CA TYR A 46 -13.82 -5.46 13.71
C TYR A 46 -14.35 -4.04 13.51
N ALA A 47 -14.71 -3.39 14.63
CA ALA A 47 -15.24 -2.02 14.67
C ALA A 47 -14.22 -0.97 15.15
N GLY A 48 -13.05 -1.37 15.64
CA GLY A 48 -12.04 -0.46 16.21
C GLY A 48 -11.34 0.41 15.18
N PRO A 49 -10.38 1.27 15.60
CA PRO A 49 -9.58 2.12 14.73
C PRO A 49 -8.86 1.31 13.67
N LEU A 50 -8.92 1.76 12.41
CA LEU A 50 -8.37 1.05 11.25
C LEU A 50 -7.49 1.97 10.42
N ALA A 51 -6.29 1.49 10.09
CA ALA A 51 -5.44 2.07 9.07
C ALA A 51 -5.05 1.00 8.03
N VAL A 52 -5.10 1.37 6.76
CA VAL A 52 -4.71 0.53 5.63
C VAL A 52 -3.49 1.14 4.97
N VAL A 53 -2.37 0.42 5.00
CA VAL A 53 -1.13 0.90 4.39
C VAL A 53 -1.04 0.37 2.96
N VAL A 54 -0.93 1.29 2.02
CA VAL A 54 -0.84 1.01 0.58
C VAL A 54 0.46 1.56 -0.01
N ASP A 55 0.85 1.03 -1.14
CA ASP A 55 1.99 1.51 -1.92
C ASP A 55 1.71 1.38 -3.42
N ARG A 56 2.66 1.78 -4.23
CA ARG A 56 2.57 1.70 -5.70
C ARG A 56 2.38 0.29 -6.24
N ASP A 57 2.75 -0.74 -5.49
CA ASP A 57 2.58 -2.16 -5.87
C ASP A 57 1.21 -2.71 -5.43
N SER A 58 0.47 -1.95 -4.62
CA SER A 58 -0.91 -2.27 -4.26
C SER A 58 -1.80 -2.09 -5.49
N ALA A 59 -2.38 -3.18 -6.01
CA ALA A 59 -3.08 -3.18 -7.29
C ALA A 59 -4.39 -3.97 -7.26
N SER A 60 -5.33 -3.64 -8.18
CA SER A 60 -6.51 -4.47 -8.49
C SER A 60 -7.40 -4.72 -7.25
N ALA A 61 -7.53 -5.96 -6.77
CA ALA A 61 -8.36 -6.31 -5.62
C ALA A 61 -7.95 -5.57 -4.34
N SER A 62 -6.66 -5.25 -4.16
CA SER A 62 -6.17 -4.42 -3.05
C SER A 62 -6.68 -2.98 -3.17
N GLU A 63 -6.82 -2.46 -4.39
CA GLU A 63 -7.38 -1.14 -4.65
C GLU A 63 -8.89 -1.11 -4.43
N ILE A 64 -9.58 -2.22 -4.68
CA ILE A 64 -11.00 -2.38 -4.35
C ILE A 64 -11.19 -2.27 -2.83
N PHE A 65 -10.41 -3.02 -2.05
CA PHE A 65 -10.47 -2.97 -0.60
C PHE A 65 -10.14 -1.57 -0.06
N ALA A 66 -8.99 -1.01 -0.43
CA ALA A 66 -8.56 0.30 0.05
C ALA A 66 -9.57 1.40 -0.35
N GLY A 67 -10.06 1.37 -1.60
CA GLY A 67 -11.06 2.30 -2.09
C GLY A 67 -12.39 2.22 -1.35
N ALA A 68 -12.86 1.02 -1.03
CA ALA A 68 -14.08 0.83 -0.26
C ALA A 68 -13.92 1.36 1.18
N ILE A 69 -12.85 0.99 1.88
CA ILE A 69 -12.55 1.51 3.24
C ILE A 69 -12.52 3.04 3.25
N GLN A 70 -11.93 3.66 2.23
CA GLN A 70 -11.87 5.11 2.09
C GLN A 70 -13.25 5.73 1.80
N ASP A 71 -14.01 5.19 0.85
CA ASP A 71 -15.34 5.69 0.48
C ASP A 71 -16.32 5.66 1.65
N TYR A 72 -16.27 4.59 2.46
CA TYR A 72 -17.05 4.45 3.68
C TYR A 72 -16.53 5.34 4.82
N ARG A 73 -15.37 5.94 4.70
CA ARG A 73 -14.65 6.62 5.79
C ARG A 73 -14.48 5.72 7.02
N ARG A 74 -14.30 4.41 6.78
CA ARG A 74 -14.18 3.39 7.82
C ARG A 74 -12.78 3.35 8.42
N GLY A 75 -11.77 3.70 7.67
CA GLY A 75 -10.36 3.65 8.06
C GLY A 75 -9.54 4.69 7.30
N ILE A 76 -8.32 4.91 7.77
CA ILE A 76 -7.37 5.86 7.17
C ILE A 76 -6.49 5.11 6.16
N ILE A 77 -6.40 5.61 4.94
CA ILE A 77 -5.50 5.07 3.92
C ILE A 77 -4.17 5.80 4.00
N LEU A 78 -3.08 5.07 4.23
CA LEU A 78 -1.74 5.59 4.45
C LEU A 78 -0.77 5.07 3.39
N GLY A 79 0.22 5.86 3.01
CA GLY A 79 1.32 5.42 2.15
C GLY A 79 1.45 6.16 0.85
N GLU A 80 1.56 5.46 -0.29
CA GLU A 80 1.70 6.04 -1.63
C GLU A 80 0.45 5.77 -2.48
N ASP A 81 0.30 6.51 -3.58
CA ASP A 81 -0.70 6.22 -4.60
C ASP A 81 -0.54 4.77 -5.07
N THR A 82 -1.64 4.05 -5.22
CA THR A 82 -1.64 2.67 -5.66
C THR A 82 -1.39 2.53 -7.17
N PHE A 83 -1.28 1.31 -7.67
CA PHE A 83 -0.88 0.99 -9.05
C PHE A 83 -1.81 1.58 -10.12
N GLY A 84 -3.10 1.64 -9.87
CA GLY A 84 -4.09 2.16 -10.82
C GLY A 84 -4.66 1.15 -11.79
N LYS A 85 -4.81 -0.13 -11.39
CA LYS A 85 -5.42 -1.17 -12.22
C LYS A 85 -6.91 -1.31 -11.94
N GLY A 86 -7.74 -0.76 -12.84
CA GLY A 86 -9.21 -0.79 -12.78
C GLY A 86 -9.85 -1.86 -13.68
N THR A 87 -9.13 -2.91 -14.09
CA THR A 87 -9.61 -3.94 -15.01
C THR A 87 -9.78 -5.29 -14.34
N VAL A 88 -10.81 -6.03 -14.78
CA VAL A 88 -11.05 -7.44 -14.41
C VAL A 88 -10.59 -8.32 -15.57
N GLN A 89 -9.76 -9.30 -15.27
CA GLN A 89 -9.17 -10.21 -16.25
C GLN A 89 -9.53 -11.67 -15.93
N ASN A 90 -9.76 -12.45 -16.98
CA ASN A 90 -9.92 -13.89 -16.89
C ASN A 90 -8.77 -14.60 -17.62
N LEU A 91 -8.39 -15.76 -17.08
CA LEU A 91 -7.55 -16.72 -17.76
C LEU A 91 -8.45 -17.72 -18.49
N ILE A 92 -8.33 -17.75 -19.80
CA ILE A 92 -9.06 -18.69 -20.68
C ILE A 92 -8.09 -19.78 -21.09
N ASP A 93 -8.39 -21.00 -20.70
CA ASP A 93 -7.66 -22.18 -21.13
C ASP A 93 -7.96 -22.43 -22.62
N LEU A 94 -6.93 -22.35 -23.46
CA LEU A 94 -7.05 -22.52 -24.90
C LEU A 94 -7.10 -23.99 -25.30
N ASP A 95 -6.67 -24.92 -24.47
CA ASP A 95 -6.71 -26.36 -24.77
C ASP A 95 -8.13 -26.86 -25.02
N ARG A 96 -9.16 -26.22 -24.41
CA ARG A 96 -10.57 -26.49 -24.68
C ARG A 96 -11.02 -26.23 -26.13
N TYR A 97 -10.24 -25.47 -26.87
CA TYR A 97 -10.49 -25.14 -28.29
C TYR A 97 -9.57 -25.88 -29.24
N ALA A 98 -8.62 -26.68 -28.71
CA ALA A 98 -7.71 -27.48 -29.51
C ALA A 98 -8.45 -28.61 -30.20
N GLN A 99 -8.20 -28.79 -31.49
CA GLN A 99 -8.68 -29.97 -32.24
C GLN A 99 -7.81 -31.19 -31.94
N ASP A 100 -6.56 -31.00 -31.57
CA ASP A 100 -5.61 -32.02 -31.15
C ASP A 100 -5.10 -31.71 -29.76
N SER A 101 -5.37 -32.62 -28.81
CA SER A 101 -4.99 -32.49 -27.40
C SER A 101 -3.51 -32.82 -27.13
N SER A 102 -2.73 -33.17 -28.17
CA SER A 102 -1.31 -33.51 -28.01
C SER A 102 -0.40 -32.29 -27.87
N VAL A 103 -0.87 -31.11 -28.26
CA VAL A 103 -0.13 -29.84 -28.17
C VAL A 103 -0.82 -28.89 -27.22
N PRO A 104 -0.25 -28.59 -26.04
CA PRO A 104 -0.84 -27.62 -25.12
C PRO A 104 -0.77 -26.21 -25.74
N LEU A 105 -1.93 -25.55 -25.83
CA LEU A 105 -2.05 -24.18 -26.36
C LEU A 105 -1.87 -23.12 -25.26
N GLY A 106 -1.87 -23.51 -23.98
CA GLY A 106 -1.70 -22.63 -22.86
C GLY A 106 -2.94 -21.78 -22.52
N GLN A 107 -2.72 -20.63 -21.90
CA GLN A 107 -3.80 -19.79 -21.38
C GLN A 107 -3.73 -18.37 -21.98
N LEU A 108 -4.90 -17.82 -22.30
CA LEU A 108 -5.05 -16.44 -22.72
C LEU A 108 -5.59 -15.58 -21.57
N LYS A 109 -4.85 -14.55 -21.16
CA LYS A 109 -5.30 -13.56 -20.18
C LYS A 109 -6.02 -12.43 -20.90
N VAL A 110 -7.32 -12.28 -20.66
CA VAL A 110 -8.19 -11.32 -21.36
C VAL A 110 -8.89 -10.41 -20.36
N THR A 111 -8.90 -9.11 -20.64
CA THR A 111 -9.74 -8.14 -19.93
C THR A 111 -11.19 -8.32 -20.36
N ILE A 112 -12.09 -8.55 -19.39
CA ILE A 112 -13.51 -8.82 -19.62
C ILE A 112 -14.44 -7.76 -19.04
N ALA A 113 -13.95 -6.95 -18.10
CA ALA A 113 -14.71 -5.89 -17.45
C ALA A 113 -13.80 -4.82 -16.86
N GLN A 114 -14.39 -3.71 -16.45
CA GLN A 114 -13.77 -2.69 -15.62
C GLN A 114 -14.49 -2.66 -14.27
N PHE A 115 -13.76 -2.32 -13.21
CA PHE A 115 -14.37 -2.06 -11.93
C PHE A 115 -14.26 -0.59 -11.52
N PHE A 116 -15.21 -0.20 -10.70
CA PHE A 116 -15.37 1.18 -10.22
C PHE A 116 -15.66 1.16 -8.73
N ARG A 117 -15.22 2.19 -8.04
CA ARG A 117 -15.54 2.43 -6.64
C ARG A 117 -17.06 2.61 -6.47
N VAL A 118 -17.54 2.55 -5.26
CA VAL A 118 -18.95 2.86 -4.94
C VAL A 118 -19.29 4.31 -5.27
N SER A 119 -18.33 5.22 -5.19
CA SER A 119 -18.41 6.61 -5.64
C SER A 119 -18.53 6.79 -7.15
N GLY A 120 -18.36 5.74 -7.95
CA GLY A 120 -18.42 5.76 -9.41
C GLY A 120 -17.06 5.94 -10.09
N ALA A 121 -16.05 6.43 -9.41
CA ALA A 121 -14.72 6.65 -9.97
C ALA A 121 -13.97 5.33 -10.23
N SER A 122 -13.27 5.22 -11.37
CA SER A 122 -12.36 4.10 -11.61
C SER A 122 -11.03 4.31 -10.91
N THR A 123 -10.40 3.22 -10.47
CA THR A 123 -9.00 3.23 -10.06
C THR A 123 -8.03 3.22 -11.25
N GLN A 124 -8.53 2.97 -12.47
CA GLN A 124 -7.70 2.90 -13.69
C GLN A 124 -6.84 4.15 -13.85
N HIS A 125 -5.54 4.00 -14.03
CA HIS A 125 -4.50 5.04 -14.13
C HIS A 125 -4.24 5.87 -12.86
N ARG A 126 -5.24 6.08 -12.01
CA ARG A 126 -5.15 6.99 -10.86
C ARG A 126 -4.86 6.28 -9.56
N GLY A 127 -5.27 5.02 -9.46
CA GLY A 127 -5.19 4.28 -8.22
C GLY A 127 -6.14 4.80 -7.14
N VAL A 128 -5.79 4.46 -5.91
CA VAL A 128 -6.35 5.05 -4.68
C VAL A 128 -5.28 5.96 -4.09
N ALA A 129 -5.55 7.25 -4.03
CA ALA A 129 -4.69 8.21 -3.35
C ALA A 129 -4.87 8.05 -1.84
N PRO A 130 -3.80 7.93 -1.05
CA PRO A 130 -3.90 7.80 0.40
C PRO A 130 -4.40 9.09 1.04
N ASP A 131 -5.06 8.97 2.19
CA ASP A 131 -5.50 10.11 3.00
C ASP A 131 -4.31 10.86 3.61
N ILE A 132 -3.24 10.11 3.95
CA ILE A 132 -1.96 10.66 4.42
C ILE A 132 -0.84 10.00 3.62
N GLN A 133 -0.12 10.80 2.85
CA GLN A 133 1.00 10.32 2.06
C GLN A 133 2.24 10.09 2.92
N ILE A 134 2.78 8.88 2.86
CA ILE A 134 4.08 8.53 3.46
C ILE A 134 5.02 8.14 2.32
N PRO A 135 6.01 8.97 1.98
CA PRO A 135 6.87 8.72 0.83
C PRO A 135 7.78 7.50 1.05
N SER A 136 7.97 6.68 0.02
CA SER A 136 8.97 5.61 0.03
C SER A 136 10.34 6.10 -0.47
N ALA A 137 11.39 5.29 -0.23
CA ALA A 137 12.72 5.58 -0.74
C ALA A 137 12.83 5.44 -2.26
N GLN A 138 11.93 4.68 -2.90
CA GLN A 138 12.02 4.41 -4.33
C GLN A 138 11.51 5.58 -5.17
N VAL A 139 12.32 6.00 -6.13
CA VAL A 139 11.95 6.99 -7.14
C VAL A 139 11.78 6.30 -8.48
N ILE A 140 10.54 6.18 -8.96
CA ILE A 140 10.21 5.63 -10.27
C ILE A 140 9.29 6.62 -10.97
N ASN A 141 9.72 7.18 -12.10
CA ASN A 141 8.96 8.22 -12.79
C ASN A 141 7.78 7.72 -13.60
N ASP A 142 7.88 6.51 -14.14
CA ASP A 142 6.87 5.93 -15.01
C ASP A 142 6.49 4.56 -14.48
N TYR A 143 5.48 4.55 -13.61
CA TYR A 143 5.03 3.39 -12.90
C TYR A 143 3.50 3.32 -12.85
N GLY A 144 2.98 2.11 -12.64
CA GLY A 144 1.56 1.84 -12.58
C GLY A 144 0.93 1.56 -13.94
N GLU A 145 -0.36 1.35 -13.94
CA GLU A 145 -1.14 1.00 -15.13
C GLU A 145 -1.01 2.06 -16.25
N ARG A 146 -0.90 3.34 -15.88
CA ARG A 146 -0.75 4.45 -16.83
C ARG A 146 0.53 4.37 -17.67
N SER A 147 1.55 3.63 -17.22
CA SER A 147 2.79 3.42 -17.97
C SER A 147 2.67 2.34 -19.05
N LEU A 148 1.61 1.55 -19.02
CA LEU A 148 1.39 0.48 -19.98
C LEU A 148 0.82 1.02 -21.30
N LYS A 149 1.48 0.68 -22.41
CA LYS A 149 1.14 1.18 -23.76
C LYS A 149 -0.33 1.00 -24.17
N ASN A 150 -0.96 -0.08 -23.71
CA ASN A 150 -2.31 -0.46 -24.11
C ASN A 150 -3.29 -0.45 -22.92
N ALA A 151 -2.96 0.28 -21.85
CA ALA A 151 -3.87 0.45 -20.72
C ALA A 151 -5.17 1.13 -21.18
N LEU A 152 -6.31 0.65 -20.69
CA LEU A 152 -7.58 1.31 -20.93
C LEU A 152 -7.60 2.68 -20.25
N PRO A 153 -8.26 3.69 -20.84
CA PRO A 153 -8.33 5.01 -20.25
C PRO A 153 -9.10 4.99 -18.91
N TRP A 154 -8.89 6.01 -18.11
CA TRP A 154 -9.70 6.26 -16.93
C TRP A 154 -11.15 6.58 -17.36
N ASP A 155 -12.10 6.12 -16.55
CA ASP A 155 -13.53 6.29 -16.80
C ASP A 155 -14.28 6.45 -15.47
N GLU A 156 -15.53 6.84 -15.53
CA GLU A 156 -16.42 7.06 -14.39
C GLU A 156 -17.83 6.60 -14.74
N ILE A 157 -18.57 6.11 -13.74
CA ILE A 157 -19.96 5.72 -13.84
C ILE A 157 -20.76 6.35 -12.69
N ASP A 158 -22.09 6.24 -12.72
CA ASP A 158 -22.92 6.75 -11.66
C ASP A 158 -22.57 6.10 -10.31
N PRO A 159 -22.52 6.89 -9.22
CA PRO A 159 -22.31 6.35 -7.89
C PRO A 159 -23.48 5.45 -7.46
N VAL A 160 -23.18 4.49 -6.59
CA VAL A 160 -24.22 3.67 -5.94
C VAL A 160 -24.59 4.32 -4.62
N GLU A 161 -25.88 4.29 -4.28
CA GLU A 161 -26.31 4.69 -2.93
C GLU A 161 -25.71 3.77 -1.88
N PHE A 162 -25.02 4.35 -0.91
CA PHE A 162 -24.52 3.70 0.29
C PHE A 162 -24.51 4.69 1.46
N SER A 163 -24.55 4.18 2.68
CA SER A 163 -24.36 5.00 3.87
C SER A 163 -22.90 4.90 4.30
N SER A 164 -22.32 6.04 4.67
CA SER A 164 -21.00 6.03 5.31
C SER A 164 -21.03 5.21 6.61
N TYR A 165 -19.87 4.82 7.09
CA TYR A 165 -19.74 4.13 8.38
C TYR A 165 -20.42 4.96 9.49
N PRO A 166 -21.04 4.33 10.52
CA PRO A 166 -21.81 5.05 11.54
C PRO A 166 -21.02 6.16 12.25
N GLU A 167 -19.73 5.91 12.50
CA GLU A 167 -18.78 6.89 13.05
C GLU A 167 -17.69 7.18 11.99
N PRO A 168 -18.01 7.96 10.95
CA PRO A 168 -17.10 8.17 9.83
C PRO A 168 -15.97 9.12 10.24
N ILE A 169 -14.75 8.80 9.81
CA ILE A 169 -13.58 9.67 10.01
C ILE A 169 -13.87 11.05 9.39
N GLN A 170 -13.69 12.10 10.17
CA GLN A 170 -13.96 13.46 9.75
C GLN A 170 -12.73 14.07 9.05
N GLU A 171 -12.96 15.01 8.12
CA GLU A 171 -11.86 15.71 7.45
C GLU A 171 -11.00 16.56 8.42
N SER A 172 -11.59 17.06 9.48
CA SER A 172 -10.87 17.76 10.56
C SER A 172 -9.88 16.86 11.29
N GLU A 173 -10.23 15.59 11.50
CA GLU A 173 -9.35 14.58 12.10
C GLU A 173 -8.20 14.26 11.15
N LEU A 174 -8.49 14.00 9.88
CA LEU A 174 -7.47 13.76 8.85
C LEU A 174 -6.51 14.95 8.73
N SER A 175 -7.03 16.18 8.74
CA SER A 175 -6.21 17.40 8.68
C SER A 175 -5.25 17.49 9.88
N THR A 176 -5.73 17.18 11.08
CA THR A 176 -4.90 17.17 12.29
C THR A 176 -3.82 16.09 12.22
N LEU A 177 -4.19 14.87 11.80
CA LEU A 177 -3.24 13.77 11.64
C LEU A 177 -2.17 14.07 10.58
N ARG A 178 -2.54 14.72 9.45
CA ARG A 178 -1.57 15.20 8.45
C ARG A 178 -0.58 16.18 9.07
N SER A 179 -1.05 17.14 9.85
CA SER A 179 -0.18 18.14 10.50
C SER A 179 0.78 17.52 11.52
N LEU A 180 0.32 16.54 12.30
CA LEU A 180 1.16 15.78 13.23
C LEU A 180 2.22 14.97 12.48
N HIS A 181 1.82 14.28 11.42
CA HIS A 181 2.73 13.54 10.54
C HIS A 181 3.79 14.44 9.92
N GLU A 182 3.41 15.56 9.31
CA GLU A 182 4.33 16.54 8.72
C GLU A 182 5.34 17.07 9.74
N GLY A 183 4.87 17.35 10.97
CA GLY A 183 5.75 17.75 12.07
C GLY A 183 6.83 16.69 12.38
N ARG A 184 6.45 15.41 12.41
CA ARG A 184 7.40 14.31 12.64
C ARG A 184 8.36 14.11 11.46
N VAL A 185 7.86 14.08 10.23
CA VAL A 185 8.67 13.91 9.02
C VAL A 185 9.83 14.91 8.94
N ASN A 186 9.60 16.15 9.38
CA ASN A 186 10.59 17.20 9.33
C ASN A 186 11.69 17.08 10.41
N LEU A 187 11.45 16.33 11.48
CA LEU A 187 12.35 16.23 12.63
C LEU A 187 12.97 14.84 12.80
N ASP A 188 12.34 13.80 12.28
CA ASP A 188 12.76 12.42 12.48
C ASP A 188 13.96 12.07 11.58
N PRO A 189 15.09 11.59 12.15
CA PRO A 189 16.27 11.17 11.39
C PRO A 189 15.98 10.07 10.36
N ASP A 190 15.02 9.18 10.63
CA ASP A 190 14.64 8.10 9.72
C ASP A 190 14.05 8.67 8.41
N PHE A 191 13.22 9.72 8.50
CA PHE A 191 12.72 10.42 7.30
C PHE A 191 13.79 11.23 6.59
N THR A 192 14.75 11.80 7.33
CA THR A 192 15.92 12.46 6.74
C THR A 192 16.73 11.46 5.91
N TYR A 193 16.97 10.27 6.43
CA TYR A 193 17.62 9.16 5.72
C TYR A 193 16.83 8.75 4.46
N LEU A 194 15.52 8.54 4.59
CA LEU A 194 14.66 8.15 3.48
C LEU A 194 14.64 9.19 2.35
N ASN A 195 14.55 10.47 2.69
CA ASN A 195 14.62 11.56 1.73
C ASN A 195 16.00 11.67 1.08
N GLY A 196 17.07 11.37 1.82
CA GLY A 196 18.42 11.30 1.30
C GLY A 196 18.59 10.18 0.27
N LEU A 197 18.07 9.00 0.52
CA LEU A 197 18.04 7.89 -0.46
C LEU A 197 17.30 8.30 -1.73
N ARG A 198 16.15 8.96 -1.61
CA ARG A 198 15.40 9.49 -2.77
C ARG A 198 16.24 10.46 -3.58
N ALA A 199 16.92 11.38 -2.92
CA ALA A 199 17.76 12.38 -3.59
C ALA A 199 18.93 11.74 -4.35
N ILE A 200 19.51 10.64 -3.84
CA ILE A 200 20.57 9.88 -4.52
C ILE A 200 20.03 9.16 -5.76
N ASP A 201 18.85 8.56 -5.70
CA ASP A 201 18.29 7.74 -6.78
C ASP A 201 17.52 8.57 -7.82
N GLN A 202 17.01 9.75 -7.47
CA GLN A 202 16.23 10.61 -8.36
C GLN A 202 16.92 10.96 -9.69
N PRO A 203 18.24 11.33 -9.74
CA PRO A 203 18.89 11.64 -11.00
C PRO A 203 18.90 10.46 -11.99
N LEU A 204 18.99 9.22 -11.48
CA LEU A 204 18.95 8.02 -12.32
C LEU A 204 17.52 7.72 -12.80
N ALA A 205 16.54 7.92 -11.96
CA ALA A 205 15.14 7.69 -12.31
C ALA A 205 14.64 8.63 -13.41
N ILE A 206 15.14 9.87 -13.47
CA ILE A 206 14.79 10.85 -14.50
C ILE A 206 15.71 10.82 -15.73
N ALA A 207 16.84 10.07 -15.68
CA ALA A 207 17.80 10.03 -16.76
C ALA A 207 17.24 9.39 -18.02
N THR A 208 17.14 10.13 -19.11
CA THR A 208 16.73 9.63 -20.42
C THR A 208 17.90 9.05 -21.22
N LYS A 209 19.15 9.25 -20.76
CA LYS A 209 20.37 8.75 -21.39
C LYS A 209 21.32 8.22 -20.34
N ILE A 210 22.00 7.13 -20.68
CA ILE A 210 23.00 6.48 -19.83
C ILE A 210 24.30 6.38 -20.63
N SER A 211 25.43 6.74 -20.01
CA SER A 211 26.75 6.50 -20.61
C SER A 211 27.01 5.00 -20.76
N LEU A 212 27.47 4.59 -21.93
CA LEU A 212 27.96 3.23 -22.17
C LEU A 212 29.43 3.06 -21.85
N LEU A 213 30.12 4.13 -21.47
CA LEU A 213 31.53 4.09 -21.07
C LEU A 213 31.63 3.46 -19.67
N GLU A 214 32.41 2.39 -19.55
CA GLU A 214 32.56 1.62 -18.31
C GLU A 214 33.04 2.51 -17.16
N THR A 215 34.06 3.32 -17.38
CA THR A 215 34.63 4.22 -16.36
C THR A 215 33.63 5.24 -15.82
N ASP A 216 32.68 5.71 -16.64
CA ASP A 216 31.63 6.62 -16.19
C ASP A 216 30.60 5.87 -15.35
N ARG A 217 30.29 4.65 -15.74
CA ARG A 217 29.37 3.77 -15.00
C ARG A 217 29.94 3.38 -13.63
N GLU A 218 31.21 3.02 -13.57
CA GLU A 218 31.90 2.71 -12.33
C GLU A 218 31.93 3.92 -11.40
N ARG A 219 32.34 5.08 -11.91
CA ARG A 219 32.37 6.33 -11.13
C ARG A 219 30.99 6.66 -10.57
N SER A 220 29.93 6.55 -11.37
CA SER A 220 28.55 6.83 -10.90
C SER A 220 28.09 5.85 -9.84
N ARG A 221 28.44 4.56 -9.98
CA ARG A 221 28.13 3.53 -8.99
C ARG A 221 28.87 3.79 -7.68
N ASP A 222 30.17 4.06 -7.75
CA ASP A 222 31.02 4.24 -6.58
C ASP A 222 30.65 5.51 -5.81
N GLN A 223 30.31 6.60 -6.54
CA GLN A 223 29.80 7.84 -5.91
C GLN A 223 28.48 7.55 -5.17
N ARG A 224 27.55 6.84 -5.79
CA ARG A 224 26.27 6.50 -5.16
C ARG A 224 26.44 5.62 -3.92
N ALA A 225 27.34 4.65 -3.98
CA ALA A 225 27.66 3.81 -2.82
C ALA A 225 28.24 4.64 -1.67
N ALA A 226 29.14 5.59 -1.97
CA ALA A 226 29.70 6.49 -0.96
C ALA A 226 28.65 7.41 -0.34
N ASP A 227 27.73 7.96 -1.15
CA ASP A 227 26.64 8.81 -0.68
C ASP A 227 25.67 8.03 0.23
N GLN A 228 25.31 6.79 -0.15
CA GLN A 228 24.49 5.90 0.67
C GLN A 228 25.17 5.54 2.00
N GLU A 229 26.47 5.24 1.97
CA GLU A 229 27.26 4.96 3.18
C GLU A 229 27.29 6.18 4.12
N ALA A 230 27.43 7.38 3.57
CA ALA A 230 27.40 8.62 4.36
C ALA A 230 26.04 8.82 5.04
N LEU A 231 24.93 8.54 4.36
CA LEU A 231 23.58 8.59 4.95
C LEU A 231 23.42 7.58 6.09
N ILE A 232 23.88 6.34 5.91
CA ILE A 232 23.82 5.30 6.95
C ILE A 232 24.63 5.74 8.18
N LYS A 233 25.82 6.29 8.01
CA LYS A 233 26.64 6.81 9.12
C LYS A 233 25.92 7.94 9.87
N THR A 234 25.27 8.84 9.14
CA THR A 234 24.50 9.94 9.73
C THR A 234 23.32 9.42 10.54
N LEU A 235 22.57 8.45 10.00
CA LEU A 235 21.46 7.80 10.69
C LEU A 235 21.93 7.07 11.95
N ALA A 236 23.01 6.28 11.87
CA ALA A 236 23.58 5.58 13.00
C ALA A 236 24.01 6.54 14.13
N ALA A 237 24.62 7.66 13.77
CA ALA A 237 25.01 8.69 14.73
C ALA A 237 23.80 9.34 15.42
N SER A 238 22.72 9.61 14.70
CA SER A 238 21.50 10.20 15.26
C SER A 238 20.78 9.26 16.23
N HIS A 239 20.88 7.95 16.02
CA HIS A 239 20.35 6.92 16.93
C HIS A 239 21.35 6.50 18.02
N GLN A 240 22.48 7.17 18.18
CA GLN A 240 23.55 6.85 19.15
C GLN A 240 24.05 5.40 19.04
N MET A 241 24.08 4.86 17.82
CA MET A 241 24.50 3.49 17.54
C MET A 241 26.00 3.41 17.29
N THR A 242 26.63 2.28 17.71
CA THR A 242 28.04 2.05 17.38
C THR A 242 28.18 1.62 15.91
N PRO A 243 29.33 1.91 15.25
CA PRO A 243 29.55 1.55 13.84
C PRO A 243 29.46 0.04 13.55
N GLU A 244 29.71 -0.80 14.54
CA GLU A 244 29.64 -2.28 14.41
C GLU A 244 28.19 -2.77 14.30
N ILE A 245 27.25 -2.08 14.95
CA ILE A 245 25.82 -2.41 14.90
C ILE A 245 25.19 -1.88 13.59
N SER A 246 25.79 -0.84 12.97
CA SER A 246 25.23 -0.21 11.77
C SER A 246 25.25 -1.09 10.51
N GLN A 247 26.05 -2.16 10.47
CA GLN A 247 26.11 -3.09 9.32
C GLN A 247 25.02 -4.17 9.35
N ASP A 248 24.50 -4.47 10.54
CA ASP A 248 23.44 -5.49 10.72
C ASP A 248 22.03 -4.90 10.90
N ILE A 249 21.92 -3.56 10.89
CA ILE A 249 20.60 -2.94 10.98
C ILE A 249 19.96 -2.97 9.60
N LEU A 250 19.05 -3.93 9.42
CA LEU A 250 17.99 -3.82 8.44
C LEU A 250 17.32 -2.47 8.65
N PRO A 251 17.17 -1.65 7.60
CA PRO A 251 16.48 -0.37 7.76
C PRO A 251 15.14 -0.64 8.44
N ARG A 252 14.92 0.02 9.58
CA ARG A 252 13.62 -0.03 10.28
C ARG A 252 12.54 0.25 9.23
N ASP A 253 11.42 -0.44 9.31
CA ASP A 253 10.29 -0.16 8.42
C ASP A 253 9.67 1.19 8.84
N ILE A 254 10.26 2.26 8.37
CA ILE A 254 9.89 3.65 8.68
C ILE A 254 8.40 3.88 8.38
N ILE A 255 7.92 3.31 7.27
CA ILE A 255 6.52 3.45 6.84
C ILE A 255 5.60 2.75 7.84
N LEU A 256 5.93 1.54 8.27
CA LEU A 256 5.14 0.82 9.26
C LEU A 256 5.12 1.53 10.62
N ILE A 257 6.29 1.99 11.07
CA ILE A 257 6.43 2.73 12.34
C ILE A 257 5.58 4.00 12.31
N GLU A 258 5.68 4.79 11.26
CA GLU A 258 4.89 6.02 11.15
C GLU A 258 3.40 5.74 10.99
N SER A 259 3.02 4.71 10.26
CA SER A 259 1.62 4.27 10.16
C SER A 259 1.05 3.90 11.53
N ALA A 260 1.84 3.22 12.37
CA ALA A 260 1.46 2.88 13.73
C ALA A 260 1.33 4.14 14.62
N ARG A 261 2.22 5.13 14.46
CA ARG A 261 2.14 6.42 15.17
C ARG A 261 0.87 7.19 14.76
N ILE A 262 0.56 7.27 13.48
CA ILE A 262 -0.66 7.92 12.98
C ILE A 262 -1.91 7.22 13.54
N LEU A 263 -1.93 5.90 13.53
CA LEU A 263 -3.04 5.13 14.10
C LEU A 263 -3.17 5.33 15.62
N ALA A 264 -2.06 5.44 16.33
CA ALA A 264 -2.05 5.76 17.77
C ALA A 264 -2.58 7.17 18.03
N ASP A 265 -2.15 8.18 17.25
CA ASP A 265 -2.68 9.53 17.34
C ASP A 265 -4.20 9.55 17.12
N PHE A 266 -4.69 8.84 16.12
CA PHE A 266 -6.11 8.70 15.85
C PHE A 266 -6.86 8.02 16.99
N THR A 267 -6.29 6.94 17.57
CA THR A 267 -6.93 6.14 18.62
C THR A 267 -7.02 6.87 19.95
N PHE A 268 -5.94 7.59 20.32
CA PHE A 268 -5.82 8.20 21.64
C PHE A 268 -6.19 9.68 21.68
N GLY A 269 -6.61 10.26 20.55
CA GLY A 269 -7.15 11.60 20.47
C GLY A 269 -6.15 12.70 20.89
N ASN A 270 -4.86 12.55 20.56
CA ASN A 270 -3.83 13.56 20.83
C ASN A 270 -4.01 14.83 19.96
N PHE A 271 -5.26 15.26 19.78
CA PHE A 271 -5.59 16.44 18.97
C PHE A 271 -5.25 17.77 19.66
N ASP A 272 -4.83 17.75 20.93
CA ASP A 272 -4.51 18.96 21.74
C ASP A 272 -3.05 19.44 21.62
N GLY A 273 -2.32 19.04 20.59
CA GLY A 273 -0.99 19.62 20.28
C GLY A 273 0.11 19.37 21.32
N ARG A 274 -0.10 18.50 22.30
CA ARG A 274 0.93 18.06 23.22
C ARG A 274 1.60 16.81 22.66
N ILE A 275 2.77 17.00 22.05
CA ILE A 275 3.69 15.92 21.76
C ILE A 275 4.15 15.35 23.12
N VAL A 276 3.47 14.34 23.61
CA VAL A 276 4.03 13.47 24.65
C VAL A 276 4.96 12.51 23.90
N VAL A 277 6.19 12.92 23.70
CA VAL A 277 7.28 12.01 23.37
C VAL A 277 7.57 11.23 24.66
N GLU A 278 6.70 10.30 25.02
CA GLU A 278 7.15 9.24 25.92
C GLU A 278 8.08 8.33 25.13
N SER A 279 9.36 8.43 25.47
CA SER A 279 10.45 7.52 25.09
C SER A 279 10.22 6.09 25.60
N GLY A 280 9.02 5.55 25.46
CA GLY A 280 8.57 4.27 26.02
C GLY A 280 8.60 3.09 25.07
N PHE A 281 8.96 3.26 23.78
CA PHE A 281 9.01 2.13 22.84
C PHE A 281 10.38 1.45 22.71
N ASP A 282 11.37 1.88 23.48
CA ASP A 282 12.73 1.32 23.44
C ASP A 282 12.92 0.00 24.23
N SER A 283 11.84 -0.59 24.78
CA SER A 283 11.96 -1.79 25.60
C SER A 283 11.00 -2.93 25.22
N ILE A 284 10.84 -3.23 23.94
CA ILE A 284 10.46 -4.60 23.56
C ILE A 284 11.76 -5.38 23.42
N ASN A 285 12.29 -5.74 24.56
CA ASN A 285 13.45 -6.59 24.72
C ASN A 285 13.10 -7.99 24.19
N SER A 286 13.86 -8.48 23.22
CA SER A 286 13.75 -9.76 22.51
C SER A 286 14.03 -11.00 23.40
N ASN A 287 13.77 -10.95 24.69
CA ASN A 287 14.19 -12.01 25.63
C ASN A 287 13.05 -12.73 26.37
N ASN A 288 11.84 -12.84 25.80
CA ASN A 288 10.83 -13.73 26.41
C ASN A 288 9.96 -14.47 25.38
N LEU A 289 10.61 -15.17 24.44
CA LEU A 289 9.99 -16.29 23.73
C LEU A 289 10.54 -17.59 24.33
N THR A 290 10.09 -17.94 25.52
CA THR A 290 10.20 -19.30 26.03
C THR A 290 9.16 -20.15 25.30
N THR A 291 9.60 -20.90 24.31
CA THR A 291 8.84 -21.97 23.68
C THR A 291 8.66 -23.09 24.70
N THR A 292 7.48 -23.25 25.25
CA THR A 292 7.08 -24.50 25.93
C THR A 292 6.74 -25.54 24.86
N PRO A 293 7.36 -26.71 24.86
CA PRO A 293 7.01 -27.78 23.93
C PRO A 293 5.66 -28.38 24.31
N VAL A 294 4.72 -28.41 23.36
CA VAL A 294 3.46 -29.16 23.49
C VAL A 294 3.77 -30.63 23.25
N THR A 295 3.68 -31.46 24.29
CA THR A 295 3.71 -32.92 24.19
C THR A 295 2.38 -33.42 23.59
N PRO A 296 2.40 -34.36 22.61
CA PRO A 296 1.17 -34.95 22.11
C PRO A 296 0.62 -35.96 23.14
N SER A 297 -0.61 -35.80 23.59
CA SER A 297 -1.33 -36.77 24.39
C SER A 297 -1.81 -37.90 23.47
N THR A 298 -1.22 -39.08 23.69
CA THR A 298 -1.78 -40.38 23.27
C THR A 298 -2.99 -40.71 24.13
N THR A 299 -4.14 -40.89 23.53
CA THR A 299 -5.26 -41.56 24.17
C THR A 299 -5.67 -42.75 23.29
N GLN A 300 -5.80 -43.86 23.97
CA GLN A 300 -6.24 -45.17 23.49
C GLN A 300 -7.64 -45.15 22.85
#